data_4baf8a7d83cbd5d9298f7905c0d86ff0
#
_entry.id   4baf8a7d83cbd5d9298f7905c0d86ff0
#
_cell.length_a   1.000
_cell.length_b   1.000
_cell.length_c   1.000
_cell.angle_alpha   90.00
_cell.angle_beta   90.00
_cell.angle_gamma   90.00
#
_symmetry.space_group_name_H-M   'P 1'
#
loop_
_entity.id
_entity.type
_entity.pdbx_description
1 polymer ?
#
loop_
_entity_poly.entity_id
_entity_poly.type
_entity_poly.pdbx_seq_one_letter_code
_entity_poly.pdbx_strand_id
1 'polypeptide(L)'
;MRKLFYMGLEPYEGRYTLQLQDWSEAAFKKRGIDYVIVPGETIDNTKSISVGQVLDAHGRSYFGMSQLMNLVQMMRNGECGGEDVVFFEDMFQPGIESLPYIMCQIPEEQRPKIYLRCLAQAVDPDDFVHVWGMSKWMSLYEQMCNEIPNVHILATNEEMVAHMRIA
;
A
#
# COMPACT_ATOMS: atom_id res chain seq x y z
N MET A 1 -18.63 -1.42 -13.91
CA MET A 1 -17.68 -0.40 -14.41
C MET A 1 -16.46 -0.52 -13.51
N ARG A 2 -15.28 -0.71 -14.07
CA ARG A 2 -14.06 -0.98 -13.31
C ARG A 2 -13.61 0.28 -12.58
N LYS A 3 -13.46 0.19 -11.25
CA LYS A 3 -12.97 1.29 -10.40
C LYS A 3 -11.59 0.98 -9.86
N LEU A 4 -10.86 2.03 -9.53
CA LEU A 4 -9.59 1.96 -8.82
C LEU A 4 -9.79 2.45 -7.39
N PHE A 5 -9.56 1.58 -6.41
CA PHE A 5 -9.54 1.91 -4.99
C PHE A 5 -8.08 2.23 -4.60
N TYR A 6 -7.84 3.49 -4.34
CA TYR A 6 -6.51 4.00 -4.05
C TYR A 6 -6.24 3.98 -2.54
N MET A 7 -5.24 3.21 -2.16
CA MET A 7 -4.73 3.08 -0.81
C MET A 7 -3.47 3.94 -0.68
N GLY A 8 -3.67 5.24 -0.45
CA GLY A 8 -2.58 6.19 -0.28
C GLY A 8 -1.90 6.06 1.08
N LEU A 9 -0.79 6.75 1.25
CA LEU A 9 -0.09 6.87 2.52
C LEU A 9 -0.72 7.98 3.37
N GLU A 10 -0.34 8.04 4.64
CA GLU A 10 -0.77 9.10 5.55
C GLU A 10 -0.45 10.50 4.97
N PRO A 11 -1.45 11.35 4.73
CA PRO A 11 -1.27 12.61 4.00
C PRO A 11 -0.82 13.74 4.93
N TYR A 12 0.36 13.61 5.53
CA TYR A 12 0.92 14.62 6.40
C TYR A 12 1.54 15.78 5.63
N GLU A 13 1.24 17.00 6.06
CA GLU A 13 1.85 18.21 5.50
C GLU A 13 3.38 18.18 5.63
N GLY A 14 4.07 18.59 4.57
CA GLY A 14 5.53 18.60 4.52
C GLY A 14 6.20 17.26 4.23
N ARG A 15 5.42 16.19 4.05
CA ARG A 15 5.94 14.87 3.61
C ARG A 15 5.68 14.61 2.15
N TYR A 16 6.56 13.77 1.57
CA TYR A 16 6.38 13.28 0.20
C TYR A 16 5.09 12.47 0.03
N THR A 17 4.53 11.92 1.11
CA THR A 17 3.31 11.11 1.08
C THR A 17 2.10 11.89 0.55
N LEU A 18 1.95 13.15 0.94
CA LEU A 18 0.92 14.05 0.39
C LEU A 18 1.18 14.32 -1.09
N GLN A 19 2.43 14.58 -1.48
CA GLN A 19 2.79 14.80 -2.89
C GLN A 19 2.50 13.58 -3.77
N LEU A 20 2.77 12.36 -3.26
CA LEU A 20 2.46 11.13 -3.99
C LEU A 20 0.95 11.01 -4.24
N GLN A 21 0.13 11.33 -3.24
CA GLN A 21 -1.32 11.32 -3.41
C GLN A 21 -1.75 12.33 -4.49
N ASP A 22 -1.28 13.58 -4.40
CA ASP A 22 -1.61 14.64 -5.36
C ASP A 22 -1.22 14.26 -6.80
N TRP A 23 -0.03 13.68 -6.98
CA TRP A 23 0.45 13.23 -8.28
C TRP A 23 -0.34 12.04 -8.82
N SER A 24 -0.67 11.08 -7.96
CA SER A 24 -1.47 9.92 -8.33
C SER A 24 -2.88 10.34 -8.76
N GLU A 25 -3.53 11.21 -8.00
CA GLU A 25 -4.84 11.77 -8.36
C GLU A 25 -4.80 12.55 -9.68
N ALA A 26 -3.79 13.40 -9.88
CA ALA A 26 -3.60 14.13 -11.12
C ALA A 26 -3.43 13.18 -12.31
N ALA A 27 -2.69 12.08 -12.13
CA ALA A 27 -2.48 11.06 -13.14
C ALA A 27 -3.78 10.30 -13.47
N PHE A 28 -4.58 9.95 -12.45
CA PHE A 28 -5.87 9.28 -12.62
C PHE A 28 -6.85 10.17 -13.38
N LYS A 29 -6.99 11.43 -12.98
CA LYS A 29 -7.83 12.44 -13.65
C LYS A 29 -7.43 12.63 -15.11
N LYS A 30 -6.12 12.78 -15.38
CA LYS A 30 -5.59 12.96 -16.74
C LYS A 30 -5.91 11.76 -17.65
N ARG A 31 -5.97 10.56 -17.10
CA ARG A 31 -6.23 9.31 -17.85
C ARG A 31 -7.71 8.90 -17.85
N GLY A 32 -8.58 9.67 -17.21
CA GLY A 32 -10.01 9.34 -17.12
C GLY A 32 -10.28 8.06 -16.32
N ILE A 33 -9.43 7.75 -15.35
CA ILE A 33 -9.61 6.59 -14.46
C ILE A 33 -10.65 6.96 -13.41
N ASP A 34 -11.71 6.14 -13.28
CA ASP A 34 -12.65 6.23 -12.18
C ASP A 34 -12.01 5.68 -10.91
N TYR A 35 -11.84 6.51 -9.89
CA TYR A 35 -11.14 6.13 -8.67
C TYR A 35 -11.84 6.59 -7.41
N VAL A 36 -11.58 5.87 -6.34
CA VAL A 36 -12.01 6.18 -4.97
C VAL A 36 -10.78 6.19 -4.08
N ILE A 37 -10.56 7.27 -3.33
CA ILE A 37 -9.56 7.29 -2.27
C ILE A 37 -10.18 6.58 -1.07
N VAL A 38 -9.58 5.47 -0.65
CA VAL A 38 -10.02 4.78 0.57
C VAL A 38 -9.52 5.59 1.77
N PRO A 39 -10.41 6.08 2.64
CA PRO A 39 -10.00 6.91 3.76
C PRO A 39 -9.27 6.10 4.84
N GLY A 40 -8.25 6.69 5.45
CA GLY A 40 -7.62 6.24 6.69
C GLY A 40 -7.84 7.28 7.79
N GLU A 41 -7.73 6.88 9.03
CA GLU A 41 -7.82 7.75 10.19
C GLU A 41 -6.42 8.16 10.67
N THR A 42 -6.27 9.40 11.12
CA THR A 42 -5.03 9.90 11.73
C THR A 42 -5.15 9.91 13.25
N ILE A 43 -4.06 9.54 13.94
CA ILE A 43 -3.98 9.71 15.39
C ILE A 43 -3.78 11.20 15.67
N ASP A 44 -4.56 11.70 16.59
CA ASP A 44 -4.55 13.10 17.01
C ASP A 44 -4.65 14.03 15.76
N ASN A 45 -4.82 15.25 15.89
CA ASN A 45 -4.85 16.21 14.79
C ASN A 45 -3.43 16.56 14.26
N THR A 46 -2.44 15.72 14.48
CA THR A 46 -1.08 15.90 13.98
C THR A 46 -1.04 15.70 12.47
N LYS A 47 -1.19 16.78 11.75
CA LYS A 47 -1.11 16.79 10.28
C LYS A 47 0.30 17.03 9.75
N SER A 48 1.30 17.09 10.63
CA SER A 48 2.69 17.38 10.24
C SER A 48 3.67 16.56 11.07
N ILE A 49 4.79 16.19 10.44
CA ILE A 49 5.94 15.58 11.08
C ILE A 49 7.04 16.60 11.20
N SER A 50 7.77 16.59 12.31
CA SER A 50 8.94 17.46 12.51
C SER A 50 10.01 17.18 11.45
N VAL A 51 10.66 18.23 10.98
CA VAL A 51 11.77 18.12 10.03
C VAL A 51 12.85 17.17 10.62
N GLY A 52 13.28 16.20 9.81
CA GLY A 52 14.24 15.16 10.21
C GLY A 52 13.63 13.91 10.83
N GLN A 53 12.34 13.87 11.08
CA GLN A 53 11.62 12.64 11.43
C GLN A 53 11.36 11.82 10.17
N VAL A 54 11.94 10.62 10.10
CA VAL A 54 11.83 9.78 8.90
C VAL A 54 10.46 9.11 8.83
N LEU A 55 9.95 8.65 9.98
CA LEU A 55 8.71 7.88 10.03
C LEU A 55 8.02 8.03 11.40
N ASP A 56 6.73 8.31 11.39
CA ASP A 56 5.86 8.10 12.54
C ASP A 56 5.23 6.70 12.43
N ALA A 57 5.89 5.70 13.03
CA ALA A 57 5.45 4.32 12.94
C ALA A 57 4.05 4.08 13.54
N HIS A 58 3.67 4.81 14.60
CA HIS A 58 2.35 4.67 15.20
C HIS A 58 1.26 5.30 14.31
N GLY A 59 1.48 6.54 13.87
CA GLY A 59 0.55 7.23 12.98
C GLY A 59 0.35 6.51 11.65
N ARG A 60 1.45 6.01 11.06
CA ARG A 60 1.42 5.22 9.84
C ARG A 60 0.65 3.91 10.02
N SER A 61 0.87 3.21 11.14
CA SER A 61 0.18 1.95 11.44
C SER A 61 -1.32 2.18 11.65
N TYR A 62 -1.67 3.19 12.42
CA TYR A 62 -3.08 3.53 12.66
C TYR A 62 -3.81 3.90 11.35
N PHE A 63 -3.18 4.76 10.54
CA PHE A 63 -3.71 5.15 9.24
C PHE A 63 -3.90 3.95 8.31
N GLY A 64 -2.85 3.14 8.10
CA GLY A 64 -2.89 1.99 7.20
C GLY A 64 -3.91 0.93 7.62
N MET A 65 -3.96 0.60 8.91
CA MET A 65 -4.92 -0.36 9.45
C MET A 65 -6.37 0.12 9.32
N SER A 66 -6.64 1.38 9.67
CA SER A 66 -8.00 1.94 9.53
C SER A 66 -8.43 2.02 8.07
N GLN A 67 -7.51 2.35 7.17
CA GLN A 67 -7.75 2.36 5.74
C GLN A 67 -8.08 0.95 5.21
N LEU A 68 -7.33 -0.08 5.65
CA LEU A 68 -7.65 -1.46 5.29
C LEU A 68 -9.02 -1.90 5.80
N MET A 69 -9.39 -1.52 7.03
CA MET A 69 -10.73 -1.82 7.57
C MET A 69 -11.83 -1.21 6.70
N ASN A 70 -11.64 0.02 6.24
CA ASN A 70 -12.59 0.66 5.33
C ASN A 70 -12.65 -0.06 3.97
N LEU A 71 -11.52 -0.48 3.40
CA LEU A 71 -11.50 -1.30 2.19
C LEU A 71 -12.27 -2.62 2.37
N VAL A 72 -12.03 -3.32 3.47
CA VAL A 72 -12.73 -4.58 3.78
C VAL A 72 -14.24 -4.35 3.90
N GLN A 73 -14.65 -3.24 4.49
CA GLN A 73 -16.07 -2.88 4.56
C GLN A 73 -16.66 -2.60 3.17
N MET A 74 -15.92 -1.92 2.29
CA MET A 74 -16.32 -1.70 0.89
C MET A 74 -16.44 -3.01 0.12
N MET A 75 -15.51 -3.96 0.31
CA MET A 75 -15.62 -5.30 -0.28
C MET A 75 -16.86 -6.02 0.22
N ARG A 76 -17.12 -5.99 1.52
CA ARG A 76 -18.29 -6.62 2.13
C ARG A 76 -19.62 -6.04 1.66
N ASN A 77 -19.65 -4.75 1.38
CA ASN A 77 -20.83 -4.06 0.85
C ASN A 77 -21.03 -4.26 -0.66
N GLY A 78 -20.08 -4.92 -1.35
CA GLY A 78 -20.10 -5.08 -2.81
C GLY A 78 -19.73 -3.82 -3.60
N GLU A 79 -19.12 -2.84 -2.94
CA GLU A 79 -18.62 -1.61 -3.57
C GLU A 79 -17.29 -1.83 -4.30
N CYS A 80 -16.49 -2.80 -3.82
CA CYS A 80 -15.22 -3.24 -4.40
C CYS A 80 -15.27 -4.75 -4.65
N GLY A 81 -15.02 -5.21 -5.86
CA GLY A 81 -15.15 -6.62 -6.25
C GLY A 81 -14.25 -7.03 -7.42
N GLY A 82 -14.55 -8.20 -8.02
CA GLY A 82 -13.66 -8.87 -8.98
C GLY A 82 -13.26 -8.08 -10.24
N GLU A 83 -14.07 -7.12 -10.65
CA GLU A 83 -13.75 -6.26 -11.80
C GLU A 83 -12.84 -5.07 -11.43
N ASP A 84 -12.69 -4.80 -10.13
CA ASP A 84 -12.03 -3.61 -9.64
C ASP A 84 -10.54 -3.82 -9.38
N VAL A 85 -9.86 -2.70 -9.13
CA VAL A 85 -8.44 -2.66 -8.81
C VAL A 85 -8.25 -1.99 -7.46
N VAL A 86 -7.45 -2.58 -6.59
CA VAL A 86 -6.95 -1.95 -5.36
C VAL A 86 -5.47 -1.65 -5.57
N PHE A 87 -5.08 -0.40 -5.42
CA PHE A 87 -3.70 0.04 -5.59
C PHE A 87 -3.15 0.62 -4.28
N PHE A 88 -2.18 -0.07 -3.72
CA PHE A 88 -1.41 0.39 -2.56
C PHE A 88 -0.20 1.18 -3.02
N GLU A 89 -0.07 2.40 -2.55
CA GLU A 89 1.03 3.31 -2.89
C GLU A 89 2.37 2.82 -2.32
N ASP A 90 2.36 2.03 -1.26
CA ASP A 90 3.55 1.42 -0.67
C ASP A 90 3.21 -0.01 -0.18
N MET A 91 4.00 -1.01 -0.62
CA MET A 91 3.81 -2.40 -0.20
C MET A 91 4.13 -2.62 1.29
N PHE A 92 4.85 -1.71 1.94
CA PHE A 92 5.13 -1.76 3.37
C PHE A 92 4.12 -0.96 4.22
N GLN A 93 2.92 -0.75 3.69
CA GLN A 93 1.83 -0.16 4.46
C GLN A 93 1.29 -1.15 5.48
N PRO A 94 1.26 -0.80 6.77
CA PRO A 94 0.68 -1.64 7.82
C PRO A 94 -0.77 -2.02 7.51
N GLY A 95 -1.09 -3.30 7.74
CA GLY A 95 -2.38 -3.89 7.41
C GLY A 95 -2.34 -4.85 6.21
N ILE A 96 -1.42 -4.63 5.26
CA ILE A 96 -1.27 -5.51 4.07
C ILE A 96 -1.03 -6.97 4.47
N GLU A 97 -0.36 -7.21 5.60
CA GLU A 97 -0.15 -8.55 6.17
C GLU A 97 -1.43 -9.34 6.44
N SER A 98 -2.56 -8.68 6.51
CA SER A 98 -3.87 -9.32 6.66
C SER A 98 -4.51 -9.71 5.32
N LEU A 99 -4.03 -9.19 4.20
CA LEU A 99 -4.64 -9.43 2.87
C LEU A 99 -4.65 -10.92 2.47
N PRO A 100 -3.61 -11.74 2.69
CA PRO A 100 -3.66 -13.15 2.35
C PRO A 100 -4.86 -13.85 3.00
N TYR A 101 -5.08 -13.60 4.29
CA TYR A 101 -6.22 -14.13 5.03
C TYR A 101 -7.56 -13.63 4.48
N ILE A 102 -7.68 -12.33 4.25
CA ILE A 102 -8.92 -11.70 3.76
C ILE A 102 -9.26 -12.22 2.36
N MET A 103 -8.29 -12.20 1.45
CA MET A 103 -8.50 -12.59 0.05
C MET A 103 -8.81 -14.08 -0.11
N CYS A 104 -8.26 -14.94 0.73
CA CYS A 104 -8.58 -16.38 0.71
C CYS A 104 -10.05 -16.68 1.08
N GLN A 105 -10.71 -15.79 1.83
CA GLN A 105 -12.13 -15.95 2.22
C GLN A 105 -13.11 -15.44 1.15
N ILE A 106 -12.62 -14.72 0.14
CA ILE A 106 -13.44 -14.18 -0.95
C ILE A 106 -13.42 -15.15 -2.12
N PRO A 107 -14.57 -15.50 -2.73
CA PRO A 107 -14.62 -16.30 -3.97
C PRO A 107 -13.75 -15.68 -5.06
N GLU A 108 -13.08 -16.50 -5.86
CA GLU A 108 -12.07 -16.05 -6.84
C GLU A 108 -12.62 -14.99 -7.79
N GLU A 109 -13.83 -15.17 -8.28
CA GLU A 109 -14.50 -14.26 -9.20
C GLU A 109 -14.87 -12.90 -8.58
N GLN A 110 -14.85 -12.80 -7.26
CA GLN A 110 -15.15 -11.57 -6.51
C GLN A 110 -13.89 -10.86 -6.00
N ARG A 111 -12.70 -11.46 -6.17
CA ARG A 111 -11.44 -10.88 -5.71
C ARG A 111 -10.98 -9.75 -6.62
N PRO A 112 -10.83 -8.51 -6.11
CA PRO A 112 -10.23 -7.44 -6.89
C PRO A 112 -8.78 -7.75 -7.24
N LYS A 113 -8.24 -7.09 -8.26
CA LYS A 113 -6.80 -7.12 -8.54
C LYS A 113 -6.08 -6.22 -7.56
N ILE A 114 -5.05 -6.74 -6.90
CA ILE A 114 -4.23 -6.01 -5.94
C ILE A 114 -2.93 -5.58 -6.62
N TYR A 115 -2.63 -4.29 -6.58
CA TYR A 115 -1.34 -3.76 -7.00
C TYR A 115 -0.61 -3.17 -5.79
N LEU A 116 0.60 -3.63 -5.54
CA LEU A 116 1.47 -3.15 -4.47
C LEU A 116 2.68 -2.46 -5.10
N ARG A 117 2.89 -1.19 -4.80
CA ARG A 117 4.07 -0.47 -5.26
C ARG A 117 5.23 -0.70 -4.30
N CYS A 118 6.32 -1.25 -4.80
CA CYS A 118 7.56 -1.42 -4.04
C CYS A 118 8.35 -0.10 -4.06
N LEU A 119 8.56 0.51 -2.90
CA LEU A 119 9.35 1.72 -2.71
C LEU A 119 10.64 1.47 -1.94
N ALA A 120 10.71 0.38 -1.17
CA ALA A 120 11.84 -0.03 -0.35
C ALA A 120 12.02 -1.55 -0.46
N GLN A 121 13.21 -2.06 -0.14
CA GLN A 121 13.54 -3.48 -0.26
C GLN A 121 14.40 -3.97 0.90
N ALA A 122 14.13 -5.20 1.37
CA ALA A 122 14.87 -5.82 2.46
C ALA A 122 16.34 -6.14 2.10
N VAL A 123 16.63 -6.34 0.82
CA VAL A 123 17.98 -6.70 0.32
C VAL A 123 18.86 -5.51 0.04
N ASP A 124 18.33 -4.30 -0.03
CA ASP A 124 19.10 -3.08 -0.25
C ASP A 124 19.83 -2.67 1.03
N PRO A 125 21.18 -2.70 1.07
CA PRO A 125 21.95 -2.38 2.27
C PRO A 125 21.88 -0.90 2.67
N ASP A 126 21.52 -0.04 1.73
CA ASP A 126 21.42 1.41 1.95
C ASP A 126 19.99 1.83 2.33
N ASP A 127 19.01 0.92 2.26
CA ASP A 127 17.64 1.19 2.65
C ASP A 127 17.49 1.28 4.18
N PHE A 128 16.54 2.11 4.64
CA PHE A 128 16.23 2.25 6.05
C PHE A 128 15.83 0.91 6.69
N VAL A 129 15.24 0.00 5.93
CA VAL A 129 14.90 -1.36 6.35
C VAL A 129 16.14 -2.10 6.87
N HIS A 130 17.25 -1.99 6.14
CA HIS A 130 18.53 -2.60 6.56
C HIS A 130 19.14 -1.86 7.75
N VAL A 131 19.20 -0.53 7.67
CA VAL A 131 19.79 0.33 8.72
C VAL A 131 19.10 0.14 10.07
N TRP A 132 17.80 -0.11 10.07
CA TRP A 132 17.02 -0.36 11.29
C TRP A 132 16.98 -1.83 11.74
N GLY A 133 17.73 -2.71 11.08
CA GLY A 133 17.80 -4.13 11.41
C GLY A 133 16.52 -4.90 11.12
N MET A 134 15.69 -4.40 10.23
CA MET A 134 14.39 -4.99 9.88
C MET A 134 14.48 -6.03 8.75
N SER A 135 15.65 -6.16 8.10
CA SER A 135 15.83 -6.94 6.87
C SER A 135 15.29 -8.37 6.94
N LYS A 136 15.49 -9.06 8.07
CA LYS A 136 15.05 -10.46 8.21
C LYS A 136 13.55 -10.64 8.10
N TRP A 137 12.78 -9.87 8.86
CA TRP A 137 11.33 -10.02 8.85
C TRP A 137 10.71 -9.33 7.62
N MET A 138 11.34 -8.27 7.09
CA MET A 138 10.88 -7.63 5.86
C MET A 138 11.04 -8.54 4.64
N SER A 139 12.11 -9.34 4.57
CA SER A 139 12.27 -10.35 3.53
C SER A 139 11.12 -11.39 3.57
N LEU A 140 10.74 -11.85 4.77
CA LEU A 140 9.57 -12.72 4.93
C LEU A 140 8.26 -12.04 4.54
N TYR A 141 8.14 -10.74 4.83
CA TYR A 141 6.99 -9.94 4.45
C TYR A 141 6.89 -9.78 2.93
N GLU A 142 8.01 -9.50 2.24
CA GLU A 142 8.08 -9.45 0.77
C GLU A 142 7.63 -10.77 0.13
N GLN A 143 8.10 -11.89 0.67
CA GLN A 143 7.65 -13.23 0.24
C GLN A 143 6.14 -13.41 0.46
N MET A 144 5.65 -13.04 1.63
CA MET A 144 4.21 -13.11 1.95
C MET A 144 3.39 -12.26 0.98
N CYS A 145 3.87 -11.08 0.57
CA CYS A 145 3.16 -10.24 -0.41
C CYS A 145 2.95 -10.96 -1.75
N ASN A 146 3.89 -11.82 -2.18
CA ASN A 146 3.74 -12.60 -3.41
C ASN A 146 2.64 -13.68 -3.32
N GLU A 147 2.27 -14.09 -2.11
CA GLU A 147 1.24 -15.10 -1.86
C GLU A 147 -0.17 -14.52 -1.77
N ILE A 148 -0.32 -13.20 -1.83
CA ILE A 148 -1.65 -12.55 -1.83
C ILE A 148 -2.38 -12.91 -3.13
N PRO A 149 -3.59 -13.50 -3.08
CA PRO A 149 -4.35 -13.80 -4.28
C PRO A 149 -4.60 -12.58 -5.16
N ASN A 150 -4.39 -12.71 -6.48
CA ASN A 150 -4.54 -11.66 -7.49
C ASN A 150 -3.59 -10.46 -7.30
N VAL A 151 -2.42 -10.66 -6.67
CA VAL A 151 -1.43 -9.60 -6.47
C VAL A 151 -0.57 -9.36 -7.70
N HIS A 152 -0.18 -8.10 -7.85
CA HIS A 152 0.84 -7.64 -8.79
C HIS A 152 1.75 -6.65 -8.07
N ILE A 153 3.04 -6.95 -7.98
CA ILE A 153 4.02 -6.05 -7.37
C ILE A 153 4.61 -5.16 -8.47
N LEU A 154 4.59 -3.86 -8.24
CA LEU A 154 5.11 -2.84 -9.15
C LEU A 154 6.46 -2.33 -8.63
N ALA A 155 7.54 -2.68 -9.30
CA ALA A 155 8.86 -2.12 -9.05
C ALA A 155 9.09 -0.84 -9.86
N THR A 156 9.84 0.09 -9.33
CA THR A 156 10.08 1.40 -9.95
C THR A 156 11.18 1.37 -11.02
N ASN A 157 12.05 0.35 -11.02
CA ASN A 157 13.13 0.17 -11.97
C ASN A 157 13.54 -1.31 -12.10
N GLU A 158 14.39 -1.60 -13.08
CA GLU A 158 14.86 -2.98 -13.38
C GLU A 158 15.74 -3.58 -12.28
N GLU A 159 16.50 -2.75 -11.57
CA GLU A 159 17.34 -3.18 -10.45
C GLU A 159 16.45 -3.71 -9.30
N MET A 160 15.42 -2.99 -8.97
CA MET A 160 14.41 -3.41 -7.99
C MET A 160 13.75 -4.73 -8.39
N VAL A 161 13.44 -4.91 -9.68
CA VAL A 161 12.91 -6.19 -10.19
C VAL A 161 13.93 -7.32 -10.00
N ALA A 162 15.22 -7.05 -10.26
CA ALA A 162 16.27 -8.04 -10.06
C ALA A 162 16.41 -8.44 -8.58
N HIS A 163 16.36 -7.47 -7.68
CA HIS A 163 16.41 -7.71 -6.23
C HIS A 163 15.21 -8.53 -5.75
N MET A 164 14.00 -8.21 -6.19
CA MET A 164 12.79 -8.95 -5.82
C MET A 164 12.79 -10.41 -6.29
N ARG A 165 13.61 -10.77 -7.29
CA ARG A 165 13.76 -12.15 -7.76
C ARG A 165 14.76 -12.95 -6.94
N ILE A 166 15.60 -12.30 -6.16
CA ILE A 166 16.64 -12.91 -5.31
C ILE A 166 16.08 -13.18 -3.90
N ALA A 167 15.14 -12.37 -3.45
CA ALA A 167 14.48 -12.51 -2.15
C ALA A 167 13.45 -13.64 -2.19
#